data_ecc015dbee7875ad5fa56357f9252a00
#
_entry.id   ecc015dbee7875ad5fa56357f9252a00
#
_cell.length_a   1.000
_cell.length_b   1.000
_cell.length_c   1.000
_cell.angle_alpha   90.00
_cell.angle_beta   90.00
_cell.angle_gamma   90.00
#
_symmetry.space_group_name_H-M   'P 1'
#
loop_
_entity.id
_entity.type
_entity.pdbx_description
1 polymer ?
#
loop_
_entity_poly.entity_id
_entity_poly.type
_entity_poly.pdbx_seq_one_letter_code
_entity_poly.pdbx_strand_id
1 'polypeptide(L)'
;MVRPFFTSQPREAASIEREEFYLELILQINSFINGIVWGPIMLFLLVGTGVYLTVRCGCLQARKFGFMLRSTLGSLFRKTDKASGGQNLTPFQAVSTALAGTVGTGNIAGVTGAIFAGGPGAVFWMWVSAFFGMMTKYAEIVLAVKYRQVDGDGTHFGGPMYYIEKGTGHKWLAVLFALLGGVACFGIGNIAQSTEIAGAMQSLVGLPPLYTGILLAILTAFVVIGGVKRIGQVASYLVPFMAIFYIVAGVAVILLRITDVPAVLASIFTEAFSFRAVGGGVFGYAILVAMRQGFARGVFSNEAGLGSAPMAHAASNTKEPVEQGLWGIFEVFVDTIIICTLTSMAVLLSGVLENDINSYGSNGAAAAAAFNAIQIGRAHV
;
A
#
# COMPACT_ATOMS: atom_id res chain seq x y z
N MET A 1 22.33 56.89 -24.47
CA MET A 1 22.90 56.29 -23.24
C MET A 1 22.18 54.96 -22.99
N VAL A 2 22.77 53.89 -23.52
CA VAL A 2 22.23 52.51 -23.42
C VAL A 2 22.90 51.85 -22.21
N ARG A 3 22.13 51.47 -21.18
CA ARG A 3 22.66 50.71 -20.04
C ARG A 3 22.88 49.25 -20.48
N PRO A 4 23.98 48.63 -20.15
CA PRO A 4 24.22 47.22 -20.48
C PRO A 4 23.36 46.31 -19.66
N PHE A 5 22.82 45.29 -20.29
CA PHE A 5 22.20 44.10 -19.70
C PHE A 5 23.16 43.48 -18.67
N PHE A 6 22.66 43.29 -17.46
CA PHE A 6 23.32 42.49 -16.43
C PHE A 6 23.41 41.04 -16.93
N THR A 7 24.62 40.62 -17.32
CA THR A 7 24.97 39.23 -17.49
C THR A 7 24.95 38.55 -16.12
N SER A 8 24.07 37.59 -15.91
CA SER A 8 24.11 36.69 -14.77
C SER A 8 25.53 36.21 -14.50
N GLN A 9 25.98 36.35 -13.25
CA GLN A 9 27.38 36.08 -12.91
C GLN A 9 27.75 34.62 -13.24
N PRO A 10 28.92 34.34 -13.81
CA PRO A 10 29.37 32.97 -14.18
C PRO A 10 29.35 31.99 -13.00
N ARG A 11 29.35 32.49 -11.77
CA ARG A 11 29.27 31.69 -10.55
C ARG A 11 27.86 31.12 -10.28
N GLU A 12 26.79 31.86 -10.61
CA GLU A 12 25.41 31.38 -10.48
C GLU A 12 25.08 30.31 -11.53
N ALA A 13 25.53 30.51 -12.77
CA ALA A 13 25.37 29.50 -13.81
C ALA A 13 26.11 28.20 -13.46
N ALA A 14 27.35 28.29 -12.96
CA ALA A 14 28.11 27.11 -12.55
C ALA A 14 27.56 26.44 -11.26
N SER A 15 26.80 27.14 -10.41
CA SER A 15 26.11 26.52 -9.26
C SER A 15 24.86 25.78 -9.71
N ILE A 16 24.10 26.33 -10.64
CA ILE A 16 22.90 25.70 -11.21
C ILE A 16 23.29 24.43 -11.98
N GLU A 17 24.33 24.48 -12.84
CA GLU A 17 24.80 23.30 -13.55
C GLU A 17 25.28 22.18 -12.60
N ARG A 18 25.89 22.52 -11.47
CA ARG A 18 26.27 21.53 -10.45
C ARG A 18 25.06 20.94 -9.75
N GLU A 19 24.08 21.75 -9.40
CA GLU A 19 22.84 21.26 -8.77
C GLU A 19 22.07 20.33 -9.71
N GLU A 20 21.96 20.70 -11.00
CA GLU A 20 21.36 19.84 -12.02
C GLU A 20 22.13 18.51 -12.18
N PHE A 21 23.48 18.57 -12.25
CA PHE A 21 24.30 17.37 -12.34
C PHE A 21 24.12 16.43 -11.13
N TYR A 22 24.11 16.97 -9.89
CA TYR A 22 23.89 16.15 -8.70
C TYR A 22 22.46 15.58 -8.66
N LEU A 23 21.47 16.35 -9.10
CA LEU A 23 20.10 15.87 -9.19
C LEU A 23 19.98 14.72 -10.21
N GLU A 24 20.56 14.87 -11.40
CA GLU A 24 20.58 13.81 -12.39
C GLU A 24 21.30 12.55 -11.89
N LEU A 25 22.43 12.70 -11.22
CA LEU A 25 23.17 11.58 -10.64
C LEU A 25 22.34 10.85 -9.58
N ILE A 26 21.66 11.59 -8.70
CA ILE A 26 20.77 11.02 -7.68
C ILE A 26 19.60 10.28 -8.35
N LEU A 27 18.99 10.86 -9.38
CA LEU A 27 17.90 10.24 -10.13
C LEU A 27 18.36 8.96 -10.86
N GLN A 28 19.55 8.95 -11.44
CA GLN A 28 20.12 7.76 -12.06
C GLN A 28 20.40 6.65 -11.05
N ILE A 29 21.01 6.97 -9.92
CA ILE A 29 21.27 6.00 -8.84
C ILE A 29 19.93 5.45 -8.31
N ASN A 30 18.95 6.31 -8.06
CA ASN A 30 17.63 5.91 -7.61
C ASN A 30 16.93 5.00 -8.62
N SER A 31 17.00 5.32 -9.91
CA SER A 31 16.44 4.51 -11.00
C SER A 31 17.11 3.13 -11.07
N PHE A 32 18.43 3.08 -10.94
CA PHE A 32 19.19 1.82 -10.92
C PHE A 32 18.80 0.94 -9.73
N ILE A 33 18.78 1.50 -8.51
CA ILE A 33 18.40 0.78 -7.29
C ILE A 33 16.95 0.31 -7.39
N ASN A 34 16.04 1.17 -7.86
CA ASN A 34 14.63 0.87 -8.05
C ASN A 34 14.44 -0.27 -9.07
N GLY A 35 15.23 -0.28 -10.16
CA GLY A 35 15.24 -1.35 -11.14
C GLY A 35 15.64 -2.72 -10.58
N ILE A 36 16.52 -2.75 -9.58
CA ILE A 36 16.91 -3.98 -8.86
C ILE A 36 15.82 -4.38 -7.85
N VAL A 37 15.41 -3.44 -6.99
CA VAL A 37 14.47 -3.70 -5.88
C VAL A 37 13.08 -4.10 -6.38
N TRP A 38 12.58 -3.45 -7.44
CA TRP A 38 11.32 -3.82 -8.09
C TRP A 38 11.54 -4.63 -9.37
N GLY A 39 12.73 -5.20 -9.50
CA GLY A 39 13.09 -6.06 -10.61
C GLY A 39 12.50 -7.47 -10.49
N PRO A 40 12.58 -8.28 -11.55
CA PRO A 40 12.01 -9.62 -11.60
C PRO A 40 12.48 -10.53 -10.45
N ILE A 41 13.73 -10.41 -10.01
CA ILE A 41 14.33 -11.23 -8.95
C ILE A 41 13.59 -11.00 -7.62
N MET A 42 13.41 -9.75 -7.20
CA MET A 42 12.76 -9.44 -5.94
C MET A 42 11.27 -9.78 -5.98
N LEU A 43 10.59 -9.49 -7.08
CA LEU A 43 9.18 -9.88 -7.27
C LEU A 43 9.03 -11.40 -7.23
N PHE A 44 9.95 -12.16 -7.86
CA PHE A 44 9.97 -13.62 -7.78
C PHE A 44 10.18 -14.12 -6.35
N LEU A 45 11.08 -13.51 -5.57
CA LEU A 45 11.32 -13.88 -4.18
C LEU A 45 10.09 -13.60 -3.30
N LEU A 46 9.45 -12.44 -3.44
CA LEU A 46 8.28 -12.06 -2.65
C LEU A 46 7.08 -12.95 -2.98
N VAL A 47 6.73 -13.07 -4.26
CA VAL A 47 5.60 -13.91 -4.69
C VAL A 47 5.90 -15.39 -4.50
N GLY A 48 7.13 -15.82 -4.82
CA GLY A 48 7.58 -17.20 -4.64
C GLY A 48 7.54 -17.64 -3.18
N THR A 49 7.89 -16.78 -2.24
CA THR A 49 7.71 -17.03 -0.80
C THR A 49 6.23 -17.23 -0.47
N GLY A 50 5.35 -16.39 -0.99
CA GLY A 50 3.90 -16.53 -0.80
C GLY A 50 3.35 -17.84 -1.38
N VAL A 51 3.81 -18.24 -2.57
CA VAL A 51 3.47 -19.54 -3.20
C VAL A 51 3.96 -20.69 -2.33
N TYR A 52 5.22 -20.67 -1.91
CA TYR A 52 5.79 -21.69 -1.03
C TYR A 52 4.99 -21.85 0.26
N LEU A 53 4.69 -20.75 0.94
CA LEU A 53 3.90 -20.76 2.19
C LEU A 53 2.46 -21.23 1.93
N THR A 54 1.85 -20.85 0.81
CA THR A 54 0.51 -21.32 0.41
C THR A 54 0.47 -22.84 0.28
N VAL A 55 1.46 -23.41 -0.40
CA VAL A 55 1.57 -24.87 -0.56
C VAL A 55 1.85 -25.56 0.78
N ARG A 56 2.81 -25.06 1.56
CA ARG A 56 3.20 -25.66 2.86
C ARG A 56 2.07 -25.61 3.89
N CYS A 57 1.25 -24.56 3.88
CA CYS A 57 0.10 -24.41 4.78
C CYS A 57 -1.20 -25.00 4.19
N GLY A 58 -1.14 -25.70 3.06
CA GLY A 58 -2.28 -26.35 2.43
C GLY A 58 -3.39 -25.38 2.02
N CYS A 59 -3.02 -24.25 1.38
CA CYS A 59 -3.94 -23.21 0.91
C CYS A 59 -4.89 -22.70 2.02
N LEU A 60 -4.35 -22.42 3.20
CA LEU A 60 -5.12 -22.01 4.39
C LEU A 60 -6.06 -20.86 4.08
N GLN A 61 -5.59 -19.83 3.35
CA GLN A 61 -6.33 -18.64 2.98
C GLN A 61 -7.60 -18.95 2.17
N ALA A 62 -7.60 -19.99 1.36
CA ALA A 62 -8.79 -20.43 0.61
C ALA A 62 -9.62 -21.43 1.41
N ARG A 63 -8.98 -22.49 1.91
CA ARG A 63 -9.65 -23.63 2.55
C ARG A 63 -10.32 -23.30 3.87
N LYS A 64 -9.78 -22.33 4.61
CA LYS A 64 -10.28 -21.90 5.92
C LYS A 64 -10.77 -20.44 5.92
N PHE A 65 -11.12 -19.90 4.74
CA PHE A 65 -11.55 -18.52 4.60
C PHE A 65 -12.76 -18.17 5.49
N GLY A 66 -13.80 -19.01 5.48
CA GLY A 66 -14.95 -18.82 6.35
C GLY A 66 -14.62 -18.88 7.85
N PHE A 67 -13.68 -19.76 8.24
CA PHE A 67 -13.17 -19.80 9.61
C PHE A 67 -12.40 -18.52 9.96
N MET A 68 -11.57 -18.02 9.05
CA MET A 68 -10.84 -16.76 9.21
C MET A 68 -11.82 -15.60 9.44
N LEU A 69 -12.85 -15.44 8.60
CA LEU A 69 -13.87 -14.38 8.78
C LEU A 69 -14.60 -14.51 10.13
N ARG A 70 -14.92 -15.73 10.54
CA ARG A 70 -15.58 -15.96 11.83
C ARG A 70 -14.67 -15.68 13.03
N SER A 71 -13.39 -15.99 12.91
CA SER A 71 -12.39 -15.77 13.98
C SER A 71 -11.95 -14.31 14.06
N THR A 72 -11.97 -13.56 12.97
CA THR A 72 -11.62 -12.14 12.93
C THR A 72 -12.86 -11.27 13.20
N LEU A 73 -13.74 -11.09 12.22
CA LEU A 73 -14.93 -10.24 12.37
C LEU A 73 -15.88 -10.75 13.48
N GLY A 74 -16.04 -12.08 13.61
CA GLY A 74 -16.85 -12.66 14.68
C GLY A 74 -16.30 -12.38 16.08
N SER A 75 -15.00 -12.12 16.23
CA SER A 75 -14.40 -11.75 17.51
C SER A 75 -14.81 -10.36 17.99
N LEU A 76 -15.20 -9.46 17.06
CA LEU A 76 -15.65 -8.10 17.39
C LEU A 76 -16.95 -8.12 18.23
N PHE A 77 -17.76 -9.16 18.09
CA PHE A 77 -19.01 -9.33 18.84
C PHE A 77 -18.85 -10.15 20.12
N ARG A 78 -17.64 -10.63 20.41
CA ARG A 78 -17.31 -11.31 21.66
C ARG A 78 -16.76 -10.31 22.67
N LYS A 79 -17.13 -10.45 23.95
CA LYS A 79 -16.49 -9.68 25.02
C LYS A 79 -15.00 -10.04 25.05
N THR A 80 -14.17 -9.12 24.62
CA THR A 80 -12.71 -9.26 24.71
C THR A 80 -12.32 -8.96 26.15
N ASP A 81 -11.49 -9.80 26.74
CA ASP A 81 -10.85 -9.50 28.01
C ASP A 81 -10.11 -8.18 27.88
N LYS A 82 -10.37 -7.25 28.79
CA LYS A 82 -9.69 -5.95 28.82
C LYS A 82 -8.19 -6.20 28.82
N ALA A 83 -7.48 -5.47 27.97
CA ALA A 83 -6.03 -5.56 27.87
C ALA A 83 -5.40 -5.55 29.28
N SER A 84 -4.90 -6.69 29.71
CA SER A 84 -4.29 -6.88 31.01
C SER A 84 -2.86 -6.36 30.98
N GLY A 85 -2.62 -5.18 31.59
CA GLY A 85 -1.28 -4.63 31.81
C GLY A 85 -0.62 -3.97 30.58
N GLY A 86 0.24 -2.98 30.82
CA GLY A 86 1.06 -2.36 29.78
C GLY A 86 0.30 -1.53 28.74
N GLN A 87 1.00 -1.16 27.67
CA GLN A 87 0.46 -0.43 26.51
C GLN A 87 0.03 -1.34 25.35
N ASN A 88 -0.43 -2.56 25.65
CA ASN A 88 -0.78 -3.56 24.63
C ASN A 88 -2.06 -3.19 23.88
N LEU A 89 -2.11 -3.58 22.60
CA LEU A 89 -3.26 -3.42 21.73
C LEU A 89 -4.19 -4.65 21.83
N THR A 90 -5.48 -4.46 21.59
CA THR A 90 -6.35 -5.60 21.27
C THR A 90 -6.02 -6.11 19.86
N PRO A 91 -6.38 -7.37 19.51
CA PRO A 91 -6.16 -7.89 18.16
C PRO A 91 -6.75 -6.99 17.07
N PHE A 92 -7.92 -6.42 17.32
CA PHE A 92 -8.56 -5.48 16.39
C PHE A 92 -7.84 -4.14 16.29
N GLN A 93 -7.34 -3.59 17.40
CA GLN A 93 -6.54 -2.37 17.38
C GLN A 93 -5.22 -2.59 16.61
N ALA A 94 -4.60 -3.76 16.77
CA ALA A 94 -3.38 -4.10 16.06
C ALA A 94 -3.60 -4.17 14.54
N VAL A 95 -4.66 -4.86 14.07
CA VAL A 95 -4.97 -4.90 12.63
C VAL A 95 -5.41 -3.54 12.11
N SER A 96 -6.17 -2.77 12.89
CA SER A 96 -6.56 -1.41 12.48
C SER A 96 -5.33 -0.49 12.36
N THR A 97 -4.33 -0.65 13.24
CA THR A 97 -3.06 0.08 13.13
C THR A 97 -2.28 -0.33 11.88
N ALA A 98 -2.24 -1.62 11.57
CA ALA A 98 -1.60 -2.12 10.36
C ALA A 98 -2.34 -1.62 9.09
N LEU A 99 -3.67 -1.71 9.06
CA LEU A 99 -4.51 -1.18 7.98
C LEU A 99 -4.39 0.35 7.81
N ALA A 100 -4.12 1.10 8.89
CA ALA A 100 -3.86 2.54 8.78
C ALA A 100 -2.60 2.84 7.97
N GLY A 101 -1.63 1.94 7.95
CA GLY A 101 -0.43 2.05 7.12
C GLY A 101 -0.63 1.55 5.69
N THR A 102 -1.45 0.52 5.49
CA THR A 102 -1.64 -0.12 4.19
C THR A 102 -2.77 0.51 3.37
N VAL A 103 -3.94 0.78 3.99
CA VAL A 103 -5.08 1.41 3.30
C VAL A 103 -4.86 2.92 3.19
N GLY A 104 -4.42 3.37 2.04
CA GLY A 104 -4.08 4.78 1.81
C GLY A 104 -3.86 5.11 0.35
N THR A 105 -2.85 5.93 0.08
CA THR A 105 -2.53 6.38 -1.29
C THR A 105 -2.10 5.23 -2.21
N GLY A 106 -1.56 4.14 -1.67
CA GLY A 106 -1.24 2.93 -2.42
C GLY A 106 -2.43 2.31 -3.12
N ASN A 107 -3.58 2.26 -2.44
CA ASN A 107 -4.82 1.69 -2.98
C ASN A 107 -5.49 2.59 -4.02
N ILE A 108 -5.21 3.89 -4.00
CA ILE A 108 -5.83 4.88 -4.88
C ILE A 108 -4.85 5.26 -5.99
N ALA A 109 -3.84 6.06 -5.69
CA ALA A 109 -2.86 6.54 -6.64
C ALA A 109 -1.98 5.39 -7.20
N GLY A 110 -1.58 4.44 -6.33
CA GLY A 110 -0.78 3.29 -6.73
C GLY A 110 -1.49 2.38 -7.73
N VAL A 111 -2.74 2.04 -7.47
CA VAL A 111 -3.58 1.22 -8.36
C VAL A 111 -3.81 1.93 -9.68
N THR A 112 -4.17 3.21 -9.65
CA THR A 112 -4.37 4.03 -10.85
C THR A 112 -3.12 4.04 -11.71
N GLY A 113 -1.94 4.32 -11.12
CA GLY A 113 -0.67 4.30 -11.83
C GLY A 113 -0.32 2.92 -12.42
N ALA A 114 -0.67 1.81 -11.72
CA ALA A 114 -0.47 0.47 -12.25
C ALA A 114 -1.31 0.21 -13.51
N ILE A 115 -2.56 0.69 -13.51
CA ILE A 115 -3.47 0.51 -14.65
C ILE A 115 -3.01 1.37 -15.83
N PHE A 116 -2.60 2.62 -15.62
CA PHE A 116 -2.05 3.45 -16.68
C PHE A 116 -0.76 2.87 -17.28
N ALA A 117 0.12 2.30 -16.46
CA ALA A 117 1.40 1.75 -16.91
C ALA A 117 1.29 0.32 -17.46
N GLY A 118 0.40 -0.51 -16.91
CA GLY A 118 0.31 -1.95 -17.21
C GLY A 118 -0.99 -2.39 -17.86
N GLY A 119 -1.91 -1.45 -18.11
CA GLY A 119 -3.24 -1.75 -18.63
C GLY A 119 -4.16 -2.44 -17.61
N PRO A 120 -5.41 -2.75 -17.99
CA PRO A 120 -6.37 -3.50 -17.18
C PRO A 120 -5.84 -4.83 -16.65
N GLY A 121 -4.97 -5.51 -17.40
CA GLY A 121 -4.34 -6.77 -16.99
C GLY A 121 -3.52 -6.69 -15.70
N ALA A 122 -3.02 -5.50 -15.30
CA ALA A 122 -2.31 -5.31 -14.04
C ALA A 122 -3.20 -5.64 -12.82
N VAL A 123 -4.51 -5.44 -12.92
CA VAL A 123 -5.47 -5.75 -11.85
C VAL A 123 -5.51 -7.26 -11.56
N PHE A 124 -5.52 -8.08 -12.59
CA PHE A 124 -5.46 -9.54 -12.43
C PHE A 124 -4.19 -9.97 -11.65
N TRP A 125 -3.04 -9.45 -12.04
CA TRP A 125 -1.77 -9.78 -11.39
C TRP A 125 -1.68 -9.22 -9.96
N MET A 126 -2.38 -8.13 -9.67
CA MET A 126 -2.55 -7.61 -8.32
C MET A 126 -3.35 -8.57 -7.43
N TRP A 127 -4.44 -9.17 -7.96
CA TRP A 127 -5.21 -10.20 -7.25
C TRP A 127 -4.37 -11.46 -6.99
N VAL A 128 -3.57 -11.89 -7.96
CA VAL A 128 -2.64 -13.02 -7.79
C VAL A 128 -1.62 -12.72 -6.70
N SER A 129 -1.04 -11.51 -6.72
CA SER A 129 -0.14 -11.03 -5.67
C SER A 129 -0.78 -11.07 -4.28
N ALA A 130 -1.99 -10.57 -4.16
CA ALA A 130 -2.73 -10.55 -2.90
C ALA A 130 -3.03 -11.97 -2.39
N PHE A 131 -3.47 -12.87 -3.28
CA PHE A 131 -3.77 -14.24 -2.89
C PHE A 131 -2.57 -14.95 -2.25
N PHE A 132 -1.38 -14.82 -2.83
CA PHE A 132 -0.16 -15.37 -2.24
C PHE A 132 0.38 -14.51 -1.09
N GLY A 133 0.21 -13.20 -1.16
CA GLY A 133 0.57 -12.24 -0.12
C GLY A 133 -0.15 -12.49 1.20
N MET A 134 -1.40 -13.00 1.18
CA MET A 134 -2.13 -13.41 2.38
C MET A 134 -1.33 -14.40 3.23
N MET A 135 -0.65 -15.36 2.62
CA MET A 135 0.13 -16.34 3.36
C MET A 135 1.46 -15.81 3.84
N THR A 136 2.09 -14.92 3.06
CA THR A 136 3.29 -14.20 3.51
C THR A 136 2.96 -13.37 4.75
N LYS A 137 1.92 -12.55 4.68
CA LYS A 137 1.45 -11.71 5.80
C LYS A 137 1.09 -12.54 7.04
N TYR A 138 0.37 -13.65 6.84
CA TYR A 138 0.07 -14.60 7.92
C TYR A 138 1.33 -15.09 8.61
N ALA A 139 2.33 -15.56 7.86
CA ALA A 139 3.56 -16.09 8.41
C ALA A 139 4.38 -15.03 9.14
N GLU A 140 4.51 -13.83 8.58
CA GLU A 140 5.19 -12.71 9.21
C GLU A 140 4.59 -12.37 10.57
N ILE A 141 3.26 -12.30 10.66
CA ILE A 141 2.54 -11.97 11.90
C ILE A 141 2.66 -13.08 12.93
N VAL A 142 2.51 -14.35 12.50
CA VAL A 142 2.71 -15.50 13.38
C VAL A 142 4.10 -15.50 13.98
N LEU A 143 5.13 -15.25 13.17
CA LEU A 143 6.51 -15.16 13.64
C LEU A 143 6.73 -13.95 14.57
N ALA A 144 6.16 -12.81 14.25
CA ALA A 144 6.31 -11.61 15.07
C ALA A 144 5.69 -11.78 16.46
N VAL A 145 4.51 -12.39 16.57
CA VAL A 145 3.88 -12.69 17.85
C VAL A 145 4.62 -13.80 18.61
N LYS A 146 5.10 -14.82 17.90
CA LYS A 146 5.84 -15.94 18.50
C LYS A 146 7.18 -15.50 19.11
N TYR A 147 7.91 -14.63 18.43
CA TYR A 147 9.25 -14.19 18.84
C TYR A 147 9.29 -12.81 19.51
N ARG A 148 8.12 -12.22 19.78
CA ARG A 148 8.03 -10.93 20.47
C ARG A 148 8.70 -10.96 21.83
N GLN A 149 9.02 -9.78 22.33
CA GLN A 149 9.52 -9.56 23.67
C GLN A 149 8.44 -8.91 24.52
N VAL A 150 8.60 -9.05 25.82
CA VAL A 150 7.75 -8.42 26.83
C VAL A 150 8.67 -7.59 27.71
N ASP A 151 8.39 -6.31 27.84
CA ASP A 151 9.14 -5.41 28.71
C ASP A 151 8.74 -5.58 30.18
N GLY A 152 9.50 -4.95 31.07
CA GLY A 152 9.28 -5.03 32.52
C GLY A 152 7.90 -4.53 32.97
N ASP A 153 7.26 -3.65 32.21
CA ASP A 153 5.89 -3.16 32.44
C ASP A 153 4.80 -4.03 31.78
N GLY A 154 5.18 -5.13 31.11
CA GLY A 154 4.27 -6.02 30.42
C GLY A 154 3.92 -5.59 28.99
N THR A 155 4.58 -4.57 28.43
CA THR A 155 4.37 -4.12 27.04
C THR A 155 4.98 -5.10 26.06
N HIS A 156 4.20 -5.47 25.02
CA HIS A 156 4.63 -6.37 23.95
C HIS A 156 5.26 -5.56 22.82
N PHE A 157 6.40 -6.01 22.33
CA PHE A 157 7.04 -5.47 21.14
C PHE A 157 7.75 -6.56 20.34
N GLY A 158 7.79 -6.42 19.03
CA GLY A 158 8.36 -7.42 18.15
C GLY A 158 8.39 -6.92 16.70
N GLY A 159 8.66 -7.82 15.80
CA GLY A 159 8.76 -7.52 14.36
C GLY A 159 9.85 -8.36 13.70
N PRO A 160 10.17 -8.08 12.42
CA PRO A 160 11.16 -8.86 11.67
C PRO A 160 12.52 -8.95 12.33
N MET A 161 13.02 -7.84 12.91
CA MET A 161 14.31 -7.83 13.59
C MET A 161 14.39 -8.90 14.70
N TYR A 162 13.30 -9.11 15.45
CA TYR A 162 13.26 -10.09 16.55
C TYR A 162 13.19 -11.53 16.07
N TYR A 163 12.35 -11.83 15.07
CA TYR A 163 12.28 -13.21 14.58
C TYR A 163 13.46 -13.58 13.68
N ILE A 164 14.11 -12.61 13.01
CA ILE A 164 15.38 -12.84 12.30
C ILE A 164 16.46 -13.20 13.32
N GLU A 165 16.66 -12.39 14.37
CA GLU A 165 17.69 -12.65 15.38
C GLU A 165 17.44 -13.97 16.10
N LYS A 166 16.25 -14.17 16.66
CA LYS A 166 15.92 -15.35 17.45
C LYS A 166 15.69 -16.61 16.64
N GLY A 167 15.16 -16.48 15.42
CA GLY A 167 14.85 -17.62 14.57
C GLY A 167 16.02 -18.12 13.74
N THR A 168 16.93 -17.25 13.32
CA THR A 168 18.07 -17.60 12.47
C THR A 168 19.43 -17.50 13.17
N GLY A 169 19.50 -16.81 14.31
CA GLY A 169 20.74 -16.50 15.02
C GLY A 169 21.59 -15.38 14.40
N HIS A 170 21.13 -14.76 13.28
CA HIS A 170 21.89 -13.77 12.54
C HIS A 170 21.54 -12.34 12.99
N LYS A 171 22.15 -11.87 14.06
CA LYS A 171 21.93 -10.51 14.62
C LYS A 171 22.23 -9.38 13.61
N TRP A 172 23.28 -9.54 12.80
CA TRP A 172 23.66 -8.53 11.79
C TRP A 172 22.52 -8.27 10.79
N LEU A 173 21.82 -9.32 10.38
CA LEU A 173 20.69 -9.23 9.45
C LEU A 173 19.48 -8.53 10.11
N ALA A 174 19.24 -8.80 11.39
CA ALA A 174 18.21 -8.12 12.17
C ALA A 174 18.49 -6.61 12.31
N VAL A 175 19.75 -6.23 12.55
CA VAL A 175 20.17 -4.83 12.63
C VAL A 175 20.05 -4.16 11.26
N LEU A 176 20.45 -4.84 10.18
CA LEU A 176 20.32 -4.31 8.82
C LEU A 176 18.84 -4.05 8.48
N PHE A 177 17.95 -5.01 8.80
CA PHE A 177 16.50 -4.81 8.61
C PHE A 177 15.99 -3.60 9.40
N ALA A 178 16.37 -3.47 10.67
CA ALA A 178 15.92 -2.36 11.53
C ALA A 178 16.36 -0.99 10.98
N LEU A 179 17.61 -0.88 10.52
CA LEU A 179 18.13 0.34 9.91
C LEU A 179 17.41 0.70 8.62
N LEU A 180 17.29 -0.26 7.69
CA LEU A 180 16.61 -0.03 6.41
C LEU A 180 15.12 0.27 6.61
N GLY A 181 14.46 -0.45 7.51
CA GLY A 181 13.06 -0.21 7.88
C GLY A 181 12.84 1.17 8.50
N GLY A 182 13.75 1.60 9.39
CA GLY A 182 13.71 2.95 9.95
C GLY A 182 13.83 4.05 8.90
N VAL A 183 14.76 3.90 7.95
CA VAL A 183 14.91 4.84 6.82
C VAL A 183 13.67 4.82 5.90
N ALA A 184 13.13 3.64 5.61
CA ALA A 184 11.95 3.50 4.76
C ALA A 184 10.70 4.21 5.32
N CYS A 185 10.56 4.29 6.66
CA CYS A 185 9.44 4.99 7.30
C CYS A 185 9.37 6.48 6.93
N PHE A 186 10.50 7.14 6.69
CA PHE A 186 10.52 8.55 6.25
C PHE A 186 9.94 8.71 4.84
N GLY A 187 10.20 7.77 3.93
CA GLY A 187 9.72 7.81 2.55
C GLY A 187 8.27 7.35 2.41
N ILE A 188 8.06 6.05 2.50
CA ILE A 188 6.77 5.41 2.21
C ILE A 188 5.71 5.78 3.24
N GLY A 189 6.07 5.73 4.52
CA GLY A 189 5.12 5.95 5.61
C GLY A 189 4.68 7.40 5.77
N ASN A 190 5.50 8.35 5.35
CA ASN A 190 5.26 9.77 5.65
C ASN A 190 5.22 10.66 4.40
N ILE A 191 6.33 10.80 3.68
CA ILE A 191 6.44 11.74 2.56
C ILE A 191 5.44 11.42 1.46
N ALA A 192 5.33 10.16 1.03
CA ALA A 192 4.41 9.76 -0.02
C ALA A 192 2.94 10.08 0.35
N GLN A 193 2.51 9.73 1.56
CA GLN A 193 1.15 9.96 2.02
C GLN A 193 0.83 11.45 2.13
N SER A 194 1.72 12.23 2.76
CA SER A 194 1.51 13.68 2.95
C SER A 194 1.49 14.45 1.63
N THR A 195 2.31 14.04 0.65
CA THR A 195 2.35 14.67 -0.67
C THR A 195 1.04 14.46 -1.43
N GLU A 196 0.49 13.24 -1.45
CA GLU A 196 -0.78 12.94 -2.12
C GLU A 196 -1.96 13.66 -1.43
N ILE A 197 -1.98 13.71 -0.10
CA ILE A 197 -3.02 14.46 0.64
C ILE A 197 -2.93 15.95 0.33
N ALA A 198 -1.71 16.53 0.32
CA ALA A 198 -1.51 17.93 0.02
C ALA A 198 -1.92 18.28 -1.41
N GLY A 199 -1.59 17.41 -2.39
CA GLY A 199 -2.02 17.54 -3.77
C GLY A 199 -3.54 17.47 -3.93
N ALA A 200 -4.20 16.53 -3.24
CA ALA A 200 -5.65 16.42 -3.24
C ALA A 200 -6.33 17.67 -2.61
N MET A 201 -5.82 18.18 -1.50
CA MET A 201 -6.34 19.39 -0.85
C MET A 201 -6.16 20.62 -1.73
N GLN A 202 -5.04 20.72 -2.42
CA GLN A 202 -4.79 21.80 -3.36
C GLN A 202 -5.77 21.76 -4.54
N SER A 203 -6.03 20.59 -5.11
CA SER A 203 -6.93 20.44 -6.26
C SER A 203 -8.41 20.60 -5.89
N LEU A 204 -8.83 20.17 -4.69
CA LEU A 204 -10.25 20.19 -4.28
C LEU A 204 -10.68 21.52 -3.68
N VAL A 205 -9.84 22.12 -2.83
CA VAL A 205 -10.20 23.34 -2.05
C VAL A 205 -9.22 24.50 -2.23
N GLY A 206 -8.20 24.35 -3.10
CA GLY A 206 -7.22 25.39 -3.36
C GLY A 206 -6.27 25.67 -2.19
N LEU A 207 -6.18 24.76 -1.19
CA LEU A 207 -5.33 24.95 -0.03
C LEU A 207 -3.85 24.69 -0.37
N PRO A 208 -2.94 25.66 -0.18
CA PRO A 208 -1.53 25.49 -0.47
C PRO A 208 -0.92 24.31 0.32
N PRO A 209 0.00 23.51 -0.29
CA PRO A 209 0.58 22.32 0.33
C PRO A 209 1.21 22.57 1.70
N LEU A 210 1.80 23.75 1.92
CA LEU A 210 2.40 24.13 3.19
C LEU A 210 1.39 24.10 4.35
N TYR A 211 0.20 24.67 4.17
CA TYR A 211 -0.83 24.68 5.22
C TYR A 211 -1.39 23.30 5.49
N THR A 212 -1.57 22.49 4.44
CA THR A 212 -1.96 21.08 4.57
C THR A 212 -0.90 20.31 5.34
N GLY A 213 0.39 20.50 5.02
CA GLY A 213 1.51 19.87 5.73
C GLY A 213 1.57 20.24 7.22
N ILE A 214 1.40 21.51 7.55
CA ILE A 214 1.36 21.96 8.95
C ILE A 214 0.17 21.33 9.69
N LEU A 215 -1.02 21.32 9.09
CA LEU A 215 -2.20 20.70 9.69
C LEU A 215 -1.99 19.21 9.95
N LEU A 216 -1.47 18.48 8.96
CA LEU A 216 -1.16 17.06 9.09
C LEU A 216 -0.11 16.80 10.18
N ALA A 217 0.94 17.62 10.26
CA ALA A 217 1.97 17.49 11.29
C ALA A 217 1.38 17.66 12.69
N ILE A 218 0.52 18.65 12.90
CA ILE A 218 -0.14 18.89 14.19
C ILE A 218 -1.06 17.71 14.55
N LEU A 219 -1.93 17.27 13.63
CA LEU A 219 -2.85 16.16 13.87
C LEU A 219 -2.10 14.85 14.17
N THR A 220 -1.05 14.57 13.40
CA THR A 220 -0.19 13.38 13.61
C THR A 220 0.52 13.45 14.96
N ALA A 221 1.08 14.60 15.33
CA ALA A 221 1.74 14.80 16.60
C ALA A 221 0.79 14.50 17.78
N PHE A 222 -0.45 14.98 17.74
CA PHE A 222 -1.46 14.69 18.77
C PHE A 222 -1.71 13.19 18.95
N VAL A 223 -1.66 12.42 17.89
CA VAL A 223 -1.87 10.97 17.96
C VAL A 223 -0.62 10.25 18.45
N VAL A 224 0.55 10.57 17.84
CA VAL A 224 1.82 9.85 18.06
C VAL A 224 2.38 10.07 19.46
N ILE A 225 2.28 11.29 20.04
CA ILE A 225 2.73 11.61 21.38
C ILE A 225 2.07 10.72 22.45
N GLY A 226 0.85 10.21 22.18
CA GLY A 226 0.16 9.28 23.08
C GLY A 226 0.63 7.83 23.03
N GLY A 227 1.66 7.53 22.22
CA GLY A 227 2.26 6.20 22.09
C GLY A 227 1.39 5.18 21.35
N VAL A 228 1.83 3.92 21.33
CA VAL A 228 1.24 2.82 20.57
C VAL A 228 -0.24 2.60 20.89
N LYS A 229 -0.59 2.70 22.18
CA LYS A 229 -1.99 2.53 22.64
C LYS A 229 -2.93 3.57 22.05
N ARG A 230 -2.51 4.84 22.02
CA ARG A 230 -3.31 5.93 21.44
C ARG A 230 -3.42 5.80 19.93
N ILE A 231 -2.32 5.45 19.27
CA ILE A 231 -2.33 5.15 17.82
C ILE A 231 -3.35 4.05 17.52
N GLY A 232 -3.30 2.92 18.26
CA GLY A 232 -4.25 1.82 18.08
C GLY A 232 -5.71 2.21 18.38
N GLN A 233 -5.96 3.05 19.37
CA GLN A 233 -7.30 3.56 19.65
C GLN A 233 -7.84 4.42 18.52
N VAL A 234 -7.07 5.40 18.04
CA VAL A 234 -7.48 6.28 16.93
C VAL A 234 -7.68 5.46 15.65
N ALA A 235 -6.72 4.58 15.32
CA ALA A 235 -6.82 3.72 14.15
C ALA A 235 -8.06 2.81 14.19
N SER A 236 -8.42 2.27 15.35
CA SER A 236 -9.58 1.37 15.48
C SER A 236 -10.95 2.04 15.24
N TYR A 237 -11.02 3.36 15.25
CA TYR A 237 -12.21 4.13 14.86
C TYR A 237 -12.10 4.66 13.44
N LEU A 238 -10.96 5.26 13.11
CA LEU A 238 -10.77 5.97 11.85
C LEU A 238 -10.74 5.01 10.65
N VAL A 239 -10.01 3.90 10.76
CA VAL A 239 -9.80 2.97 9.64
C VAL A 239 -11.07 2.25 9.21
N PRO A 240 -11.89 1.66 10.12
CA PRO A 240 -13.16 1.06 9.71
C PRO A 240 -14.10 2.08 9.09
N PHE A 241 -14.17 3.29 9.63
CA PHE A 241 -14.99 4.37 9.07
C PHE A 241 -14.54 4.70 7.64
N MET A 242 -13.26 4.93 7.44
CA MET A 242 -12.68 5.23 6.14
C MET A 242 -12.90 4.09 5.14
N ALA A 243 -12.65 2.83 5.56
CA ALA A 243 -12.83 1.67 4.71
C ALA A 243 -14.30 1.48 4.28
N ILE A 244 -15.25 1.60 5.22
CA ILE A 244 -16.68 1.49 4.92
C ILE A 244 -17.12 2.61 3.98
N PHE A 245 -16.71 3.84 4.25
CA PHE A 245 -17.03 4.98 3.38
C PHE A 245 -16.52 4.75 1.95
N TYR A 246 -15.26 4.30 1.81
CA TYR A 246 -14.67 4.01 0.52
C TYR A 246 -15.36 2.84 -0.20
N ILE A 247 -15.69 1.78 0.52
CA ILE A 247 -16.42 0.63 -0.03
C ILE A 247 -17.80 1.07 -0.54
N VAL A 248 -18.53 1.85 0.24
CA VAL A 248 -19.86 2.36 -0.17
C VAL A 248 -19.74 3.22 -1.44
N ALA A 249 -18.77 4.14 -1.47
CA ALA A 249 -18.53 4.98 -2.65
C ALA A 249 -18.16 4.15 -3.88
N GLY A 250 -17.23 3.19 -3.74
CA GLY A 250 -16.81 2.30 -4.83
C GLY A 250 -17.94 1.40 -5.34
N VAL A 251 -18.74 0.85 -4.44
CA VAL A 251 -19.91 0.05 -4.81
C VAL A 251 -20.96 0.91 -5.54
N ALA A 252 -21.18 2.15 -5.09
CA ALA A 252 -22.08 3.08 -5.78
C ALA A 252 -21.60 3.34 -7.22
N VAL A 253 -20.30 3.55 -7.43
CA VAL A 253 -19.70 3.70 -8.77
C VAL A 253 -20.00 2.48 -9.66
N ILE A 254 -19.77 1.28 -9.14
CA ILE A 254 -20.04 0.03 -9.88
C ILE A 254 -21.53 -0.11 -10.23
N LEU A 255 -22.43 0.19 -9.29
CA LEU A 255 -23.87 0.11 -9.51
C LEU A 255 -24.33 1.13 -10.57
N LEU A 256 -23.74 2.32 -10.61
CA LEU A 256 -24.05 3.34 -11.61
C LEU A 256 -23.65 2.93 -13.04
N ARG A 257 -22.66 2.07 -13.18
CA ARG A 257 -22.13 1.57 -14.46
C ARG A 257 -22.22 0.04 -14.56
N ILE A 258 -23.24 -0.56 -13.97
CA ILE A 258 -23.37 -2.02 -13.86
C ILE A 258 -23.37 -2.73 -15.23
N THR A 259 -23.87 -2.06 -16.27
CA THR A 259 -23.90 -2.58 -17.64
C THR A 259 -22.51 -2.76 -18.25
N ASP A 260 -21.54 -1.95 -17.82
CA ASP A 260 -20.18 -1.93 -18.38
C ASP A 260 -19.25 -2.88 -17.61
N VAL A 261 -19.66 -3.31 -16.41
CA VAL A 261 -18.87 -4.22 -15.54
C VAL A 261 -18.43 -5.50 -16.24
N PRO A 262 -19.29 -6.23 -16.98
CA PRO A 262 -18.85 -7.45 -17.67
C PRO A 262 -17.74 -7.20 -18.70
N ALA A 263 -17.80 -6.10 -19.43
CA ALA A 263 -16.78 -5.73 -20.42
C ALA A 263 -15.44 -5.38 -19.72
N VAL A 264 -15.49 -4.64 -18.62
CA VAL A 264 -14.31 -4.32 -17.81
C VAL A 264 -13.68 -5.57 -17.21
N LEU A 265 -14.48 -6.49 -16.64
CA LEU A 265 -13.96 -7.76 -16.15
C LEU A 265 -13.33 -8.58 -17.29
N ALA A 266 -13.97 -8.65 -18.44
CA ALA A 266 -13.40 -9.34 -19.60
C ALA A 266 -12.05 -8.71 -20.00
N SER A 267 -11.92 -7.37 -20.02
CA SER A 267 -10.65 -6.70 -20.34
C SER A 267 -9.55 -7.04 -19.34
N ILE A 268 -9.87 -7.10 -18.04
CA ILE A 268 -8.89 -7.47 -16.99
C ILE A 268 -8.31 -8.86 -17.29
N PHE A 269 -9.15 -9.84 -17.59
CA PHE A 269 -8.68 -11.21 -17.88
C PHE A 269 -8.01 -11.32 -19.24
N THR A 270 -8.56 -10.73 -20.29
CA THR A 270 -7.97 -10.82 -21.63
C THR A 270 -6.64 -10.11 -21.73
N GLU A 271 -6.50 -8.94 -21.12
CA GLU A 271 -5.25 -8.17 -21.17
C GLU A 271 -4.18 -8.71 -20.22
N ALA A 272 -4.55 -9.41 -19.16
CA ALA A 272 -3.59 -10.11 -18.30
C ALA A 272 -2.74 -11.14 -19.04
N PHE A 273 -3.27 -11.69 -20.17
CA PHE A 273 -2.63 -12.74 -20.96
C PHE A 273 -2.46 -12.35 -22.44
N SER A 274 -2.70 -11.08 -22.80
CA SER A 274 -2.64 -10.65 -24.18
C SER A 274 -1.18 -10.44 -24.64
N PHE A 275 -0.80 -11.18 -25.69
CA PHE A 275 0.50 -11.06 -26.37
C PHE A 275 0.53 -9.88 -27.37
N ARG A 276 -0.02 -8.73 -27.03
CA ARG A 276 0.04 -7.57 -27.91
C ARG A 276 1.49 -7.08 -28.04
N ALA A 277 2.04 -7.21 -29.25
CA ALA A 277 3.29 -6.61 -29.62
C ALA A 277 3.12 -5.09 -29.70
N VAL A 278 3.67 -4.35 -28.73
CA VAL A 278 3.80 -2.90 -28.85
C VAL A 278 5.00 -2.65 -29.75
N GLY A 279 4.72 -2.26 -31.01
CA GLY A 279 5.78 -1.78 -31.94
C GLY A 279 6.83 -2.80 -32.34
N GLY A 280 6.43 -3.90 -32.97
CA GLY A 280 7.32 -4.61 -33.93
C GLY A 280 8.49 -5.43 -33.37
N GLY A 281 8.46 -5.94 -32.14
CA GLY A 281 9.69 -6.63 -31.77
C GLY A 281 9.72 -7.60 -30.59
N VAL A 282 8.88 -7.55 -29.57
CA VAL A 282 9.04 -8.47 -28.43
C VAL A 282 7.71 -9.05 -27.99
N PHE A 283 7.43 -10.27 -28.43
CA PHE A 283 6.38 -11.12 -27.92
C PHE A 283 6.51 -11.24 -26.38
N GLY A 284 5.49 -10.88 -25.62
CA GLY A 284 5.46 -11.02 -24.17
C GLY A 284 5.78 -9.76 -23.37
N TYR A 285 6.22 -8.66 -23.95
CA TYR A 285 6.56 -7.45 -23.20
C TYR A 285 5.35 -6.86 -22.45
N ALA A 286 4.17 -6.81 -23.09
CA ALA A 286 2.96 -6.27 -22.47
C ALA A 286 2.52 -7.08 -21.22
N ILE A 287 2.58 -8.42 -21.29
CA ILE A 287 2.30 -9.29 -20.15
C ILE A 287 3.30 -9.04 -19.01
N LEU A 288 4.59 -8.93 -19.33
CA LEU A 288 5.62 -8.68 -18.34
C LEU A 288 5.42 -7.34 -17.65
N VAL A 289 5.01 -6.30 -18.39
CA VAL A 289 4.71 -4.98 -17.82
C VAL A 289 3.47 -5.05 -16.93
N ALA A 290 2.36 -5.64 -17.40
CA ALA A 290 1.14 -5.83 -16.61
C ALA A 290 1.41 -6.63 -15.33
N MET A 291 2.14 -7.73 -15.45
CA MET A 291 2.53 -8.60 -14.34
C MET A 291 3.44 -7.85 -13.34
N ARG A 292 4.46 -7.15 -13.83
CA ARG A 292 5.37 -6.38 -12.98
C ARG A 292 4.62 -5.28 -12.24
N GLN A 293 3.78 -4.51 -12.92
CA GLN A 293 2.99 -3.44 -12.30
C GLN A 293 1.98 -4.01 -11.30
N GLY A 294 1.27 -5.07 -11.65
CA GLY A 294 0.31 -5.71 -10.76
C GLY A 294 0.96 -6.27 -9.49
N PHE A 295 2.06 -7.03 -9.62
CA PHE A 295 2.78 -7.57 -8.47
C PHE A 295 3.40 -6.46 -7.61
N ALA A 296 4.09 -5.51 -8.23
CA ALA A 296 4.75 -4.43 -7.49
C ALA A 296 3.73 -3.59 -6.69
N ARG A 297 2.59 -3.27 -7.31
CA ARG A 297 1.55 -2.48 -6.65
C ARG A 297 0.71 -3.29 -5.66
N GLY A 298 0.47 -4.57 -5.92
CA GLY A 298 -0.14 -5.47 -4.94
C GLY A 298 0.68 -5.57 -3.67
N VAL A 299 1.98 -5.86 -3.77
CA VAL A 299 2.91 -5.91 -2.63
C VAL A 299 3.03 -4.55 -1.95
N PHE A 300 3.13 -3.46 -2.73
CA PHE A 300 3.23 -2.11 -2.18
C PHE A 300 1.98 -1.70 -1.39
N SER A 301 0.77 -2.09 -1.85
CA SER A 301 -0.48 -1.78 -1.19
C SER A 301 -0.64 -2.55 0.12
N ASN A 302 -0.54 -3.88 0.06
CA ASN A 302 -0.80 -4.73 1.22
C ASN A 302 0.43 -4.95 2.12
N GLU A 303 1.62 -4.50 1.69
CA GLU A 303 2.89 -4.61 2.42
C GLU A 303 3.26 -6.05 2.84
N ALA A 304 2.75 -7.08 2.17
CA ALA A 304 3.09 -8.47 2.46
C ALA A 304 4.54 -8.77 2.07
N GLY A 305 5.36 -9.16 3.04
CA GLY A 305 6.79 -9.38 2.86
C GLY A 305 7.67 -8.16 3.17
N LEU A 306 7.08 -6.99 3.47
CA LEU A 306 7.84 -5.78 3.79
C LEU A 306 8.18 -5.66 5.29
N GLY A 307 7.47 -6.38 6.16
CA GLY A 307 7.79 -6.45 7.58
C GLY A 307 7.25 -5.31 8.45
N SER A 308 6.49 -4.36 7.90
CA SER A 308 5.90 -3.23 8.63
C SER A 308 4.74 -3.65 9.54
N ALA A 309 3.73 -4.33 8.99
CA ALA A 309 2.57 -4.78 9.73
C ALA A 309 2.89 -5.74 10.90
N PRO A 310 3.85 -6.68 10.80
CA PRO A 310 4.26 -7.53 11.92
C PRO A 310 4.62 -6.76 13.19
N MET A 311 5.16 -5.55 13.09
CA MET A 311 5.50 -4.71 14.25
C MET A 311 4.23 -4.25 15.00
N ALA A 312 3.20 -3.82 14.27
CA ALA A 312 1.91 -3.45 14.86
C ALA A 312 1.20 -4.65 15.50
N HIS A 313 1.21 -5.79 14.80
CA HIS A 313 0.59 -7.02 15.29
C HIS A 313 1.30 -7.63 16.50
N ALA A 314 2.61 -7.48 16.63
CA ALA A 314 3.36 -7.96 17.79
C ALA A 314 2.95 -7.25 19.08
N ALA A 315 2.50 -5.99 19.00
CA ALA A 315 1.99 -5.24 20.15
C ALA A 315 0.61 -5.71 20.65
N SER A 316 -0.01 -6.67 19.99
CA SER A 316 -1.30 -7.25 20.39
C SER A 316 -1.19 -8.01 21.71
N ASN A 317 -2.28 -8.02 22.52
CA ASN A 317 -2.36 -8.83 23.74
C ASN A 317 -2.77 -10.29 23.47
N THR A 318 -2.93 -10.70 22.20
CA THR A 318 -3.27 -12.08 21.85
C THR A 318 -2.22 -13.07 22.37
N LYS A 319 -2.66 -14.21 22.87
CA LYS A 319 -1.78 -15.29 23.36
C LYS A 319 -1.38 -16.22 22.21
N GLU A 320 -2.28 -16.43 21.26
CA GLU A 320 -2.12 -17.39 20.18
C GLU A 320 -1.63 -16.72 18.89
N PRO A 321 -0.37 -16.97 18.45
CA PRO A 321 0.18 -16.39 17.24
C PRO A 321 -0.68 -16.60 15.99
N VAL A 322 -1.31 -17.79 15.89
CA VAL A 322 -2.16 -18.18 14.76
C VAL A 322 -3.40 -17.29 14.66
N GLU A 323 -4.04 -16.96 15.78
CA GLU A 323 -5.21 -16.07 15.78
C GLU A 323 -4.86 -14.69 15.25
N GLN A 324 -3.71 -14.15 15.65
CA GLN A 324 -3.25 -12.86 15.13
C GLN A 324 -2.85 -12.95 13.65
N GLY A 325 -2.27 -14.08 13.22
CA GLY A 325 -1.97 -14.34 11.82
C GLY A 325 -3.20 -14.34 10.91
N LEU A 326 -4.35 -14.84 11.38
CA LEU A 326 -5.61 -14.78 10.62
C LEU A 326 -6.05 -13.34 10.31
N TRP A 327 -5.77 -12.39 11.20
CA TRP A 327 -5.99 -10.98 10.92
C TRP A 327 -5.12 -10.47 9.77
N GLY A 328 -3.93 -11.01 9.56
CA GLY A 328 -3.09 -10.67 8.39
C GLY A 328 -3.68 -11.14 7.06
N ILE A 329 -4.32 -12.33 7.04
CA ILE A 329 -5.07 -12.78 5.85
C ILE A 329 -6.24 -11.81 5.57
N PHE A 330 -6.99 -11.45 6.61
CA PHE A 330 -8.09 -10.49 6.53
C PHE A 330 -7.62 -9.12 6.05
N GLU A 331 -6.50 -8.63 6.56
CA GLU A 331 -5.89 -7.34 6.19
C GLU A 331 -5.62 -7.28 4.68
N VAL A 332 -4.88 -8.26 4.12
CA VAL A 332 -4.57 -8.30 2.69
C VAL A 332 -5.83 -8.46 1.83
N PHE A 333 -6.80 -9.23 2.31
CA PHE A 333 -8.09 -9.40 1.63
C PHE A 333 -8.85 -8.08 1.52
N VAL A 334 -8.98 -7.34 2.62
CA VAL A 334 -9.67 -6.04 2.61
C VAL A 334 -8.91 -5.01 1.79
N ASP A 335 -7.61 -4.90 2.01
CA ASP A 335 -6.76 -3.93 1.34
C ASP A 335 -6.76 -4.11 -0.18
N THR A 336 -6.42 -5.30 -0.66
CA THR A 336 -6.15 -5.48 -2.08
C THR A 336 -7.34 -6.09 -2.82
N ILE A 337 -7.98 -7.15 -2.29
CA ILE A 337 -9.09 -7.78 -3.01
C ILE A 337 -10.35 -6.89 -2.99
N ILE A 338 -10.60 -6.16 -1.89
CA ILE A 338 -11.77 -5.26 -1.85
C ILE A 338 -11.37 -3.85 -2.34
N ILE A 339 -10.54 -3.13 -1.60
CA ILE A 339 -10.33 -1.70 -1.82
C ILE A 339 -9.63 -1.42 -3.15
N CYS A 340 -8.53 -2.13 -3.48
CA CYS A 340 -7.87 -1.92 -4.77
C CYS A 340 -8.76 -2.34 -5.96
N THR A 341 -9.61 -3.36 -5.81
CA THR A 341 -10.57 -3.72 -6.85
C THR A 341 -11.60 -2.62 -7.08
N LEU A 342 -12.13 -2.00 -6.02
CA LEU A 342 -13.07 -0.89 -6.16
C LEU A 342 -12.43 0.31 -6.87
N THR A 343 -11.18 0.65 -6.53
CA THR A 343 -10.41 1.67 -7.27
C THR A 343 -10.24 1.30 -8.73
N SER A 344 -9.83 0.05 -8.99
CA SER A 344 -9.62 -0.43 -10.37
C SER A 344 -10.90 -0.34 -11.18
N MET A 345 -12.02 -0.75 -10.61
CA MET A 345 -13.32 -0.66 -11.27
C MET A 345 -13.72 0.80 -11.54
N ALA A 346 -13.49 1.71 -10.58
CA ALA A 346 -13.76 3.13 -10.79
C ALA A 346 -12.93 3.70 -11.96
N VAL A 347 -11.65 3.41 -12.00
CA VAL A 347 -10.74 3.87 -13.07
C VAL A 347 -11.12 3.28 -14.42
N LEU A 348 -11.42 1.98 -14.50
CA LEU A 348 -11.72 1.29 -15.75
C LEU A 348 -13.12 1.63 -16.29
N LEU A 349 -14.10 1.90 -15.42
CA LEU A 349 -15.47 2.27 -15.80
C LEU A 349 -15.63 3.74 -16.18
N SER A 350 -14.66 4.59 -15.82
CA SER A 350 -14.77 6.04 -16.00
C SER A 350 -14.36 6.54 -17.38
N GLY A 351 -13.57 5.76 -18.13
CA GLY A 351 -12.97 6.19 -19.40
C GLY A 351 -11.75 7.10 -19.26
N VAL A 352 -11.26 7.35 -18.04
CA VAL A 352 -10.07 8.22 -17.83
C VAL A 352 -8.79 7.71 -18.48
N LEU A 353 -8.73 6.43 -18.82
CA LEU A 353 -7.60 5.83 -19.53
C LEU A 353 -7.45 6.28 -20.99
N GLU A 354 -8.47 6.90 -21.56
CA GLU A 354 -8.41 7.46 -22.91
C GLU A 354 -7.53 8.72 -22.97
N ASN A 355 -7.28 9.34 -21.83
CA ASN A 355 -6.42 10.53 -21.69
C ASN A 355 -5.02 10.15 -21.21
N ASP A 356 -4.04 10.99 -21.53
CA ASP A 356 -2.68 10.84 -20.99
C ASP A 356 -2.71 11.09 -19.47
N ILE A 357 -2.01 10.23 -18.70
CA ILE A 357 -1.85 10.38 -17.25
C ILE A 357 -1.28 11.74 -16.85
N ASN A 358 -0.39 12.29 -17.67
CA ASN A 358 0.25 13.59 -17.44
C ASN A 358 -0.77 14.74 -17.45
N SER A 359 -1.92 14.59 -18.13
CA SER A 359 -2.99 15.60 -18.15
C SER A 359 -3.64 15.79 -16.77
N TYR A 360 -3.53 14.81 -15.88
CA TYR A 360 -4.09 14.87 -14.53
C TYR A 360 -3.10 15.38 -13.47
N GLY A 361 -1.81 15.47 -13.80
CA GLY A 361 -0.76 15.96 -12.90
C GLY A 361 -0.30 14.96 -11.84
N SER A 362 -1.16 14.03 -11.40
CA SER A 362 -0.80 12.93 -10.49
C SER A 362 -1.74 11.73 -10.64
N ASN A 363 -1.28 10.55 -10.19
CA ASN A 363 -2.11 9.35 -10.16
C ASN A 363 -3.33 9.49 -9.23
N GLY A 364 -3.17 10.21 -8.12
CA GLY A 364 -4.26 10.51 -7.19
C GLY A 364 -5.31 11.42 -7.81
N ALA A 365 -4.89 12.43 -8.58
CA ALA A 365 -5.79 13.30 -9.30
C ALA A 365 -6.55 12.55 -10.43
N ALA A 366 -5.87 11.64 -11.14
CA ALA A 366 -6.53 10.78 -12.12
C ALA A 366 -7.58 9.86 -11.47
N ALA A 367 -7.30 9.29 -10.31
CA ALA A 367 -8.28 8.54 -9.54
C ALA A 367 -9.49 9.40 -9.14
N ALA A 368 -9.26 10.60 -8.62
CA ALA A 368 -10.32 11.53 -8.27
C ALA A 368 -11.18 11.90 -9.50
N ALA A 369 -10.54 12.15 -10.66
CA ALA A 369 -11.22 12.39 -11.92
C ALA A 369 -12.09 11.19 -12.34
N ALA A 370 -11.63 9.95 -12.12
CA ALA A 370 -12.38 8.75 -12.40
C ALA A 370 -13.70 8.67 -11.59
N PHE A 371 -13.64 8.93 -10.30
CA PHE A 371 -14.84 8.98 -9.46
C PHE A 371 -15.79 10.11 -9.89
N ASN A 372 -15.26 11.31 -10.22
CA ASN A 372 -16.05 12.43 -10.66
C ASN A 372 -16.71 12.19 -12.03
N ALA A 373 -16.00 11.62 -13.00
CA ALA A 373 -16.52 11.35 -14.34
C ALA A 373 -17.75 10.44 -14.32
N ILE A 374 -17.80 9.47 -13.41
CA ILE A 374 -18.93 8.55 -13.27
C ILE A 374 -20.16 9.27 -12.69
N GLN A 375 -19.95 10.21 -11.76
CA GLN A 375 -21.03 10.99 -11.16
C GLN A 375 -21.62 12.04 -12.14
N ILE A 376 -20.75 12.71 -12.89
CA ILE A 376 -21.13 13.79 -13.81
C ILE A 376 -21.68 13.23 -15.14
N GLY A 377 -21.20 12.09 -15.61
CA GLY A 377 -21.60 11.50 -16.90
C GLY A 377 -23.08 11.11 -17.02
N ARG A 378 -23.86 11.16 -15.93
CA ARG A 378 -25.34 11.01 -15.97
C ARG A 378 -26.09 12.33 -16.05
N ALA A 379 -25.42 13.47 -15.89
CA ALA A 379 -26.06 14.78 -15.98
C ALA A 379 -26.14 15.30 -17.43
N HIS A 380 -25.56 14.59 -18.41
CA HIS A 380 -25.50 15.01 -19.81
C HIS A 380 -26.03 13.94 -20.80
N VAL A 381 -26.89 13.01 -20.34
CA VAL A 381 -27.65 12.13 -21.25
C VAL A 381 -29.14 12.35 -21.04
#